data_695b3454d67be08bc6a4934173c91f34
#
_entry.id   695b3454d67be08bc6a4934173c91f34
#
_cell.length_a   1.000
_cell.length_b   1.000
_cell.length_c   1.000
_cell.angle_alpha   90.00
_cell.angle_beta   90.00
_cell.angle_gamma   90.00
#
_symmetry.space_group_name_H-M   'P 1'
#
loop_
_entity.id
_entity.type
_entity.pdbx_description
1 polymer ?
#
loop_
_entity_poly.entity_id
_entity_poly.type
_entity_poly.pdbx_seq_one_letter_code
_entity_poly.pdbx_strand_id
1 'polypeptide(L)'
;MSETIKQMRESKINMDVLKSGYAQLPNALSVMGFSQLRAGQEPVIVNIMAQRDTLCILPTSTGKTACFVIPTLCLGWRAIVFSPLVALMRDQVQGLTAKGIKAQAISSMQTEAENQAAIKRWAEGELQFIY
;
A
#
# COMPACT_ATOMS: atom_id res chain seq x y z
N MET A 1 -18.32 -8.42 -9.43
CA MET A 1 -17.40 -8.95 -8.42
C MET A 1 -16.41 -9.86 -9.14
N SER A 2 -15.10 -9.67 -8.90
CA SER A 2 -14.09 -10.47 -9.58
C SER A 2 -14.15 -11.94 -9.19
N GLU A 3 -13.60 -12.82 -10.03
CA GLU A 3 -13.51 -14.26 -9.76
C GLU A 3 -12.69 -14.52 -8.49
N THR A 4 -11.65 -13.72 -8.26
CA THR A 4 -10.82 -13.78 -7.06
C THR A 4 -11.64 -13.60 -5.78
N ILE A 5 -12.54 -12.62 -5.76
CA ILE A 5 -13.42 -12.38 -4.60
C ILE A 5 -14.42 -13.53 -4.42
N LYS A 6 -14.91 -14.12 -5.50
CA LYS A 6 -15.80 -15.28 -5.41
C LYS A 6 -15.13 -16.50 -4.80
N GLN A 7 -13.89 -16.79 -5.19
CA GLN A 7 -13.10 -17.90 -4.63
C GLN A 7 -12.79 -17.73 -3.15
N MET A 8 -12.72 -16.49 -2.66
CA MET A 8 -12.44 -16.18 -1.25
C MET A 8 -13.64 -16.38 -0.32
N ARG A 9 -14.84 -16.53 -0.83
CA ARG A 9 -16.06 -16.72 -0.01
C ARG A 9 -16.04 -17.97 0.86
N GLU A 10 -15.25 -18.97 0.52
CA GLU A 10 -15.17 -20.25 1.24
C GLU A 10 -14.22 -20.22 2.44
N SER A 11 -13.44 -19.18 2.62
CA SER A 11 -12.54 -19.01 3.76
C SER A 11 -13.13 -18.02 4.78
N LYS A 12 -12.75 -18.17 6.06
CA LYS A 12 -13.17 -17.26 7.15
C LYS A 12 -12.57 -15.86 6.98
N ILE A 13 -12.97 -15.18 5.91
CA ILE A 13 -12.54 -13.80 5.59
C ILE A 13 -13.59 -12.85 6.14
N ASN A 14 -13.15 -11.72 6.67
CA ASN A 14 -14.07 -10.62 6.98
C ASN A 14 -14.54 -9.98 5.67
N MET A 15 -15.63 -10.51 5.14
CA MET A 15 -16.21 -10.06 3.86
C MET A 15 -16.69 -8.61 3.90
N ASP A 16 -17.04 -8.09 5.07
CA ASP A 16 -17.51 -6.71 5.19
C ASP A 16 -16.34 -5.74 5.03
N VAL A 17 -15.18 -6.04 5.63
CA VAL A 17 -13.96 -5.26 5.45
C VAL A 17 -13.52 -5.30 3.98
N LEU A 18 -13.52 -6.48 3.37
CA LEU A 18 -13.15 -6.64 1.95
C LEU A 18 -14.07 -5.85 1.03
N LYS A 19 -15.38 -5.93 1.21
CA LYS A 19 -16.36 -5.19 0.40
C LYS A 19 -16.22 -3.69 0.59
N SER A 20 -16.07 -3.24 1.83
CA SER A 20 -15.88 -1.83 2.15
C SER A 20 -14.59 -1.28 1.51
N GLY A 21 -13.48 -2.02 1.63
CA GLY A 21 -12.21 -1.66 0.99
C GLY A 21 -12.31 -1.64 -0.53
N TYR A 22 -12.93 -2.65 -1.12
CA TYR A 22 -13.11 -2.72 -2.58
C TYR A 22 -13.98 -1.58 -3.13
N ALA A 23 -14.95 -1.10 -2.36
CA ALA A 23 -15.75 0.06 -2.72
C ALA A 23 -14.92 1.36 -2.81
N GLN A 24 -13.78 1.44 -2.12
CA GLN A 24 -12.85 2.57 -2.16
C GLN A 24 -11.83 2.48 -3.31
N LEU A 25 -11.82 1.39 -4.08
CA LEU A 25 -10.86 1.18 -5.15
C LEU A 25 -10.86 2.31 -6.20
N PRO A 26 -12.00 2.84 -6.68
CA PRO A 26 -11.99 3.96 -7.62
C PRO A 26 -11.28 5.20 -7.07
N ASN A 27 -11.47 5.53 -5.80
CA ASN A 27 -10.79 6.64 -5.15
C ASN A 27 -9.28 6.41 -5.05
N ALA A 28 -8.86 5.23 -4.65
CA ALA A 28 -7.45 4.87 -4.55
C ALA A 28 -6.76 4.90 -5.92
N LEU A 29 -7.40 4.40 -6.96
CA LEU A 29 -6.91 4.48 -8.33
C LEU A 29 -6.75 5.94 -8.78
N SER A 30 -7.73 6.78 -8.49
CA SER A 30 -7.67 8.21 -8.81
C SER A 30 -6.49 8.90 -8.12
N VAL A 31 -6.28 8.66 -6.84
CA VAL A 31 -5.13 9.19 -6.08
C VAL A 31 -3.80 8.75 -6.71
N MET A 32 -3.71 7.50 -7.14
CA MET A 32 -2.52 6.96 -7.80
C MET A 32 -2.35 7.43 -9.25
N GLY A 33 -3.36 8.07 -9.84
CA GLY A 33 -3.36 8.48 -11.24
C GLY A 33 -3.57 7.31 -12.21
N PHE A 34 -4.25 6.26 -11.79
CA PHE A 34 -4.53 5.07 -12.59
C PHE A 34 -5.98 5.05 -13.07
N SER A 35 -6.20 4.65 -14.30
CA SER A 35 -7.54 4.41 -14.84
C SER A 35 -8.08 3.03 -14.43
N GLN A 36 -7.20 2.06 -14.30
CA GLN A 36 -7.52 0.67 -13.96
C GLN A 36 -6.30 -0.05 -13.37
N LEU A 37 -6.54 -1.18 -12.74
CA LEU A 37 -5.48 -2.09 -12.32
C LEU A 37 -4.84 -2.77 -13.54
N ARG A 38 -3.54 -3.05 -13.43
CA ARG A 38 -2.80 -3.85 -14.39
C ARG A 38 -3.00 -5.34 -14.10
N ALA A 39 -2.75 -6.18 -15.11
CA ALA A 39 -2.79 -7.63 -14.95
C ALA A 39 -1.89 -8.08 -13.78
N GLY A 40 -2.40 -8.97 -12.95
CA GLY A 40 -1.71 -9.51 -11.78
C GLY A 40 -1.81 -8.66 -10.50
N GLN A 41 -2.24 -7.41 -10.56
CA GLN A 41 -2.37 -6.56 -9.37
C GLN A 41 -3.62 -6.88 -8.54
N GLU A 42 -4.75 -7.13 -9.17
CA GLU A 42 -6.02 -7.33 -8.47
C GLU A 42 -5.97 -8.49 -7.46
N PRO A 43 -5.47 -9.70 -7.79
CA PRO A 43 -5.43 -10.79 -6.82
C PRO A 43 -4.60 -10.45 -5.57
N VAL A 44 -3.49 -9.73 -5.74
CA VAL A 44 -2.62 -9.29 -4.64
C VAL A 44 -3.36 -8.29 -3.74
N ILE A 45 -3.97 -7.28 -4.33
CA ILE A 45 -4.72 -6.24 -3.63
C ILE A 45 -5.88 -6.83 -2.85
N VAL A 46 -6.65 -7.72 -3.47
CA VAL A 46 -7.78 -8.40 -2.81
C VAL A 46 -7.31 -9.26 -1.65
N ASN A 47 -6.22 -10.01 -1.79
CA ASN A 47 -5.66 -10.81 -0.71
C ASN A 47 -5.24 -9.95 0.49
N ILE A 48 -4.56 -8.83 0.23
CA ILE A 48 -4.16 -7.90 1.29
C ILE A 48 -5.39 -7.29 1.97
N MET A 49 -6.39 -6.86 1.22
CA MET A 49 -7.64 -6.34 1.78
C MET A 49 -8.42 -7.39 2.57
N ALA A 50 -8.28 -8.66 2.22
CA ALA A 50 -8.83 -9.78 2.97
C ALA A 50 -8.00 -10.14 4.22
N GLN A 51 -7.00 -9.32 4.56
CA GLN A 51 -6.10 -9.51 5.72
C GLN A 51 -5.29 -10.80 5.66
N ARG A 52 -4.88 -11.19 4.46
CA ARG A 52 -4.04 -12.37 4.24
C ARG A 52 -2.59 -11.97 4.00
N ASP A 53 -1.69 -12.70 4.61
CA ASP A 53 -0.28 -12.65 4.26
C ASP A 53 -0.12 -13.04 2.79
N THR A 54 0.61 -12.21 2.03
CA THR A 54 0.66 -12.33 0.57
C THR A 54 2.09 -12.24 0.07
N LEU A 55 2.55 -13.26 -0.63
CA LEU A 55 3.78 -13.21 -1.42
C LEU A 55 3.41 -12.83 -2.86
N CYS A 56 3.96 -11.71 -3.32
CA CYS A 56 3.71 -11.21 -4.67
C CYS A 56 5.02 -11.25 -5.48
N ILE A 57 5.00 -12.02 -6.57
CA ILE A 57 6.12 -12.11 -7.51
C ILE A 57 5.62 -11.62 -8.86
N LEU A 58 6.03 -10.41 -9.22
CA LEU A 58 5.66 -9.77 -10.48
C LEU A 58 6.91 -9.24 -11.19
N PRO A 59 6.91 -9.17 -12.52
CA PRO A 59 7.98 -8.52 -13.28
C PRO A 59 8.18 -7.06 -12.86
N THR A 60 9.38 -6.51 -13.04
CA THR A 60 9.78 -5.18 -12.61
C THR A 60 8.92 -4.03 -13.16
N SER A 61 8.31 -4.20 -14.32
CA SER A 61 7.49 -3.18 -14.99
C SER A 61 6.00 -3.23 -14.66
N THR A 62 5.56 -4.08 -13.73
CA THR A 62 4.13 -4.34 -13.48
C THR A 62 3.50 -3.52 -12.35
N GLY A 63 4.26 -2.60 -11.75
CA GLY A 63 3.71 -1.71 -10.73
C GLY A 63 3.50 -2.39 -9.36
N LYS A 64 4.54 -3.03 -8.81
CA LYS A 64 4.50 -3.69 -7.50
C LYS A 64 4.14 -2.74 -6.36
N THR A 65 4.57 -1.48 -6.43
CA THR A 65 4.25 -0.46 -5.43
C THR A 65 2.75 -0.27 -5.28
N ALA A 66 1.99 -0.28 -6.36
CA ALA A 66 0.53 -0.20 -6.34
C ALA A 66 -0.11 -1.35 -5.55
N CYS A 67 0.50 -2.53 -5.56
CA CYS A 67 -0.04 -3.72 -4.89
C CYS A 67 -0.15 -3.57 -3.37
N PHE A 68 0.66 -2.74 -2.73
CA PHE A 68 0.53 -2.47 -1.30
C PHE A 68 -0.01 -1.06 -1.01
N VAL A 69 0.24 -0.08 -1.87
CA VAL A 69 -0.28 1.28 -1.68
C VAL A 69 -1.80 1.31 -1.82
N ILE A 70 -2.34 0.71 -2.88
CA ILE A 70 -3.78 0.73 -3.14
C ILE A 70 -4.60 0.12 -2.00
N PRO A 71 -4.32 -1.11 -1.52
CA PRO A 71 -5.10 -1.66 -0.41
C PRO A 71 -4.94 -0.85 0.89
N THR A 72 -3.77 -0.29 1.15
CA THR A 72 -3.54 0.59 2.29
C THR A 72 -4.42 1.83 2.22
N LEU A 73 -4.54 2.45 1.04
CA LEU A 73 -5.45 3.59 0.82
C LEU A 73 -6.92 3.18 0.96
N CYS A 74 -7.31 2.05 0.37
CA CYS A 74 -8.69 1.55 0.41
C CYS A 74 -9.19 1.32 1.83
N LEU A 75 -8.34 0.81 2.71
CA LEU A 75 -8.70 0.45 4.08
C LEU A 75 -8.37 1.52 5.10
N GLY A 76 -7.74 2.62 4.70
CA GLY A 76 -7.30 3.66 5.61
C GLY A 76 -6.24 3.18 6.61
N TRP A 77 -5.48 2.16 6.25
CA TRP A 77 -4.40 1.62 7.08
C TRP A 77 -3.16 2.50 7.05
N ARG A 78 -2.25 2.21 7.96
CA ARG A 78 -0.87 2.68 7.92
C ARG A 78 0.04 1.52 7.54
N ALA A 79 1.10 1.81 6.81
CA ALA A 79 2.04 0.79 6.33
C ALA A 79 3.48 1.11 6.71
N ILE A 80 4.20 0.06 7.05
CA ILE A 80 5.67 0.08 7.16
C ILE A 80 6.21 -0.67 5.96
N VAL A 81 7.10 -0.05 5.21
CA VAL A 81 7.72 -0.63 4.02
C VAL A 81 9.21 -0.82 4.26
N PHE A 82 9.67 -2.04 4.18
CA PHE A 82 11.10 -2.36 4.25
C PHE A 82 11.68 -2.46 2.84
N SER A 83 12.75 -1.72 2.59
CA SER A 83 13.48 -1.78 1.33
C SER A 83 14.98 -1.76 1.60
N PRO A 84 15.78 -2.59 0.91
CA PRO A 84 17.23 -2.61 1.08
C PRO A 84 17.94 -1.46 0.35
N LEU A 85 17.25 -0.71 -0.51
CA LEU A 85 17.81 0.31 -1.38
C LEU A 85 17.33 1.70 -1.00
N VAL A 86 18.22 2.51 -0.43
CA VAL A 86 17.92 3.88 0.01
C VAL A 86 17.44 4.77 -1.15
N ALA A 87 18.06 4.67 -2.32
CA ALA A 87 17.66 5.44 -3.50
C ALA A 87 16.21 5.11 -3.91
N LEU A 88 15.85 3.82 -3.93
CA LEU A 88 14.48 3.38 -4.24
C LEU A 88 13.48 3.89 -3.21
N MET A 89 13.82 3.86 -1.93
CA MET A 89 12.95 4.40 -0.87
C MET A 89 12.65 5.88 -1.09
N ARG A 90 13.68 6.67 -1.40
CA ARG A 90 13.53 8.10 -1.70
C ARG A 90 12.61 8.34 -2.89
N ASP A 91 12.83 7.62 -3.99
CA ASP A 91 12.02 7.76 -5.19
C ASP A 91 10.55 7.40 -4.92
N GLN A 92 10.31 6.33 -4.17
CA GLN A 92 8.95 5.92 -3.81
C GLN A 92 8.27 6.93 -2.87
N VAL A 93 8.94 7.40 -1.84
CA VAL A 93 8.42 8.44 -0.94
C VAL A 93 8.11 9.72 -1.71
N GLN A 94 9.01 10.15 -2.59
CA GLN A 94 8.79 11.33 -3.42
C GLN A 94 7.58 11.14 -4.34
N GLY A 95 7.44 9.98 -4.96
CA GLY A 95 6.30 9.65 -5.81
C GLY A 95 4.97 9.65 -5.05
N LEU A 96 4.95 9.14 -3.81
CA LEU A 96 3.75 9.14 -2.97
C LEU A 96 3.40 10.56 -2.49
N THR A 97 4.37 11.32 -2.03
CA THR A 97 4.14 12.69 -1.55
C THR A 97 3.69 13.62 -2.67
N ALA A 98 4.18 13.44 -3.89
CA ALA A 98 3.70 14.17 -5.07
C ALA A 98 2.22 13.90 -5.38
N LYS A 99 1.67 12.78 -4.92
CA LYS A 99 0.25 12.42 -5.04
C LYS A 99 -0.58 12.84 -3.81
N GLY A 100 0.00 13.58 -2.89
CA GLY A 100 -0.66 13.98 -1.64
C GLY A 100 -0.73 12.87 -0.57
N ILE A 101 -0.06 11.75 -0.78
CA ILE A 101 0.02 10.65 0.21
C ILE A 101 1.13 10.99 1.20
N LYS A 102 0.82 10.92 2.49
CA LYS A 102 1.76 11.25 3.55
C LYS A 102 2.72 10.09 3.80
N ALA A 103 3.94 10.23 3.32
CA ALA A 103 4.99 9.23 3.43
C ALA A 103 6.32 9.87 3.81
N GLN A 104 7.14 9.14 4.55
CA GLN A 104 8.50 9.53 4.91
C GLN A 104 9.40 8.31 4.98
N ALA A 105 10.68 8.48 4.63
CA ALA A 105 11.71 7.46 4.81
C ALA A 105 12.48 7.66 6.11
N ILE A 106 12.91 6.56 6.71
CA ILE A 106 13.95 6.52 7.76
C ILE A 106 15.14 5.74 7.23
N SER A 107 16.33 6.23 7.45
CA SER A 107 17.57 5.59 6.99
C SER A 107 18.79 6.13 7.72
N SER A 108 19.95 5.51 7.47
CA SER A 108 21.24 6.01 7.96
C SER A 108 21.66 7.37 7.37
N MET A 109 20.97 7.85 6.35
CA MET A 109 21.22 9.17 5.74
C MET A 109 20.62 10.32 6.55
N GLN A 110 19.83 10.02 7.57
CA GLN A 110 19.17 10.97 8.45
C GLN A 110 19.72 10.80 9.88
N THR A 111 19.59 11.85 10.68
CA THR A 111 19.94 11.77 12.10
C THR A 111 18.97 10.86 12.86
N GLU A 112 19.41 10.31 13.97
CA GLU A 112 18.53 9.52 14.83
C GLU A 112 17.33 10.33 15.31
N ALA A 113 17.49 11.61 15.62
CA ALA A 113 16.39 12.49 16.01
C ALA A 113 15.35 12.66 14.91
N GLU A 114 15.78 12.80 13.65
CA GLU A 114 14.89 12.88 12.49
C GLU A 114 14.15 11.55 12.27
N ASN A 115 14.84 10.42 12.40
CA ASN A 115 14.24 9.10 12.27
C ASN A 115 13.19 8.85 13.38
N GLN A 116 13.49 9.19 14.63
CA GLN A 116 12.56 9.06 15.75
C GLN A 116 11.35 9.98 15.59
N ALA A 117 11.53 11.19 15.10
CA ALA A 117 10.43 12.11 14.80
C ALA A 117 9.48 11.55 13.72
N ALA A 118 10.04 10.93 12.67
CA ALA A 118 9.25 10.28 11.62
C ALA A 118 8.45 9.09 12.15
N ILE A 119 9.07 8.24 12.97
CA ILE A 119 8.41 7.09 13.62
C ILE A 119 7.24 7.57 14.50
N LYS A 120 7.47 8.63 15.30
CA LYS A 120 6.42 9.20 16.13
C LYS A 120 5.25 9.71 15.31
N ARG A 121 5.51 10.47 14.26
CA ARG A 121 4.46 10.98 13.34
C ARG A 121 3.66 9.85 12.70
N TRP A 122 4.31 8.76 12.31
CA TRP A 122 3.63 7.58 11.79
C TRP A 122 2.78 6.90 12.87
N ALA A 123 3.30 6.74 14.07
CA ALA A 123 2.57 6.15 15.20
C ALA A 123 1.33 6.96 15.59
N GLU A 124 1.41 8.28 15.51
CA GLU A 124 0.30 9.21 15.78
C GLU A 124 -0.70 9.35 14.61
N GLY A 125 -0.44 8.72 13.47
CA GLY A 125 -1.33 8.74 12.31
C GLY A 125 -1.15 9.95 11.38
N GLU A 126 -0.12 10.76 11.58
CA GLU A 126 0.20 11.88 10.69
C GLU A 126 0.80 11.41 9.36
N LEU A 127 1.50 10.29 9.37
CA LEU A 127 2.03 9.63 8.18
C LEU A 127 1.27 8.33 7.93
N GLN A 128 0.96 8.05 6.68
CA GLN A 128 0.34 6.79 6.29
C GLN A 128 1.37 5.73 5.93
N PHE A 129 2.49 6.12 5.33
CA PHE A 129 3.59 5.23 4.96
C PHE A 129 4.89 5.67 5.62
N ILE A 130 5.61 4.71 6.16
CA ILE A 130 6.99 4.88 6.60
C ILE A 130 7.86 3.82 5.93
N TYR A 131 8.96 4.27 5.34
CA TYR A 131 9.93 3.42 4.63
C TYR A 131 11.17 3.20 5.47
#